data_b8974dd41a131c493613cb8b0b0f2793
#
_entry.id   b8974dd41a131c493613cb8b0b0f2793
#
_cell.length_a   1.000
_cell.length_b   1.000
_cell.length_c   1.000
_cell.angle_alpha   90.00
_cell.angle_beta   90.00
_cell.angle_gamma   90.00
#
_symmetry.space_group_name_H-M   'P 1'
#
loop_
_entity.id
_entity.type
_entity.pdbx_description
1 polymer ?
#
loop_
_entity_poly.entity_id
_entity_poly.type
_entity_poly.pdbx_seq_one_letter_code
_entity_poly.pdbx_strand_id
1 'polypeptide(L)'
;MAEQKINTTESGSTASILSIRGLQKSFDSLSVLKDISLSVDRGNVISIIGPSGSGKSTLLRCATFLEHADGGDILYDGQYALKDGVYASKAELNRFRTRFGLVFQNFNLFPHYSVMRNISEAPILHGENREEVRERAMMLLKKMGLEGKENAYPCQLSGGQQQRVAIARALAINPEILFFDEPTRALDPELTGVVLKVIRQLAEDKMTMVVVTHEMPFARAVSNRVIFMDGGVIVEQGHPEEVFGNPTQERTRQFLRNYQQ
;
A
#
# COMPACT_ATOMS: atom_id res chain seq x y z
N MET A 1 -2.50 41.97 -34.45
CA MET A 1 -1.80 40.72 -34.04
C MET A 1 -1.47 40.82 -32.57
N ALA A 2 -2.24 40.18 -31.74
CA ALA A 2 -2.06 40.18 -30.29
C ALA A 2 -1.75 38.73 -29.89
N GLU A 3 -0.51 38.48 -29.44
CA GLU A 3 -0.06 37.22 -28.91
C GLU A 3 -0.70 37.02 -27.54
N GLN A 4 -1.56 36.03 -27.42
CA GLN A 4 -2.03 35.53 -26.12
C GLN A 4 -0.92 34.67 -25.50
N LYS A 5 -0.26 35.20 -24.47
CA LYS A 5 0.58 34.44 -23.54
C LYS A 5 -0.32 33.56 -22.68
N ILE A 6 -0.22 32.27 -22.89
CA ILE A 6 -0.81 31.25 -22.00
C ILE A 6 0.10 31.18 -20.77
N ASN A 7 -0.35 31.77 -19.65
CA ASN A 7 0.26 31.60 -18.34
C ASN A 7 -0.13 30.20 -17.81
N THR A 8 0.74 29.23 -17.98
CA THR A 8 0.73 27.99 -17.22
C THR A 8 1.34 28.28 -15.86
N THR A 9 0.52 28.51 -14.85
CA THR A 9 0.91 28.45 -13.45
C THR A 9 1.20 26.99 -13.12
N GLU A 10 2.48 26.61 -13.15
CA GLU A 10 2.96 25.39 -12.51
C GLU A 10 2.81 25.55 -11.00
N SER A 11 1.72 25.03 -10.45
CA SER A 11 1.59 24.76 -9.03
C SER A 11 2.66 23.72 -8.66
N GLY A 12 3.48 24.00 -7.64
CA GLY A 12 4.61 23.19 -7.19
C GLY A 12 4.24 21.71 -7.04
N SER A 13 4.63 20.93 -8.01
CA SER A 13 4.47 19.47 -8.04
C SER A 13 5.41 18.90 -7.01
N THR A 14 4.89 18.49 -5.84
CA THR A 14 5.54 17.48 -5.03
C THR A 14 5.70 16.24 -5.89
N ALA A 15 6.95 15.87 -6.21
CA ALA A 15 7.22 14.76 -7.12
C ALA A 15 6.55 13.47 -6.61
N SER A 16 5.68 12.87 -7.42
CA SER A 16 4.98 11.64 -7.03
C SER A 16 5.99 10.48 -6.92
N ILE A 17 5.92 9.74 -5.81
CA ILE A 17 6.77 8.58 -5.59
C ILE A 17 6.36 7.37 -6.42
N LEU A 18 5.06 7.23 -6.67
CA LEU A 18 4.47 6.20 -7.52
C LEU A 18 3.55 6.84 -8.54
N SER A 19 3.69 6.50 -9.80
CA SER A 19 2.77 6.86 -10.87
C SER A 19 2.40 5.61 -11.67
N ILE A 20 1.13 5.34 -11.80
CA ILE A 20 0.56 4.26 -12.60
C ILE A 20 -0.30 4.91 -13.69
N ARG A 21 -0.13 4.48 -14.95
CA ARG A 21 -0.84 5.03 -16.11
C ARG A 21 -1.35 3.92 -16.99
N GLY A 22 -2.65 3.90 -17.23
CA GLY A 22 -3.30 2.97 -18.15
C GLY A 22 -3.06 1.50 -17.83
N LEU A 23 -2.90 1.13 -16.54
CA LEU A 23 -2.53 -0.23 -16.13
C LEU A 23 -3.65 -1.21 -16.46
N GLN A 24 -3.28 -2.31 -17.10
CA GLN A 24 -4.19 -3.37 -17.52
C GLN A 24 -3.72 -4.72 -17.00
N LYS A 25 -4.69 -5.57 -16.59
CA LYS A 25 -4.44 -6.94 -16.19
C LYS A 25 -5.64 -7.82 -16.46
N SER A 26 -5.39 -8.94 -17.11
CA SER A 26 -6.36 -10.01 -17.32
C SER A 26 -5.84 -11.34 -16.79
N PHE A 27 -6.73 -12.21 -16.38
CA PHE A 27 -6.44 -13.60 -16.07
C PHE A 27 -7.31 -14.43 -17.03
N ASP A 28 -6.69 -15.14 -17.94
CA ASP A 28 -7.35 -15.82 -19.05
C ASP A 28 -8.30 -14.87 -19.81
N SER A 29 -9.59 -15.13 -19.80
CA SER A 29 -10.61 -14.28 -20.44
C SER A 29 -11.17 -13.18 -19.55
N LEU A 30 -10.81 -13.15 -18.26
CA LEU A 30 -11.34 -12.19 -17.29
C LEU A 30 -10.44 -10.95 -17.20
N SER A 31 -10.91 -9.82 -17.72
CA SER A 31 -10.24 -8.53 -17.54
C SER A 31 -10.51 -7.98 -16.13
N VAL A 32 -9.46 -7.91 -15.29
CA VAL A 32 -9.53 -7.51 -13.88
C VAL A 32 -9.15 -6.06 -13.66
N LEU A 33 -8.15 -5.54 -14.39
CA LEU A 33 -7.81 -4.11 -14.43
C LEU A 33 -7.94 -3.61 -15.87
N LYS A 34 -8.68 -2.49 -16.02
CA LYS A 34 -9.13 -2.02 -17.34
C LYS A 34 -8.69 -0.60 -17.69
N ASP A 35 -7.52 -0.16 -17.43
CA ASP A 35 -7.08 1.23 -17.60
C ASP A 35 -7.04 2.01 -16.27
N ILE A 36 -6.26 1.49 -15.33
CA ILE A 36 -6.09 2.13 -14.03
C ILE A 36 -4.97 3.16 -14.09
N SER A 37 -5.31 4.41 -13.74
CA SER A 37 -4.35 5.51 -13.63
C SER A 37 -4.45 6.19 -12.27
N LEU A 38 -3.34 6.27 -11.54
CA LEU A 38 -3.24 6.95 -10.24
C LEU A 38 -1.80 7.42 -9.97
N SER A 39 -1.65 8.35 -9.05
CA SER A 39 -0.35 8.80 -8.54
C SER A 39 -0.38 8.86 -7.02
N VAL A 40 0.77 8.69 -6.38
CA VAL A 40 0.97 8.79 -4.94
C VAL A 40 2.09 9.76 -4.67
N ASP A 41 1.81 10.86 -3.96
CA ASP A 41 2.82 11.83 -3.57
C ASP A 41 3.46 11.44 -2.25
N ARG A 42 4.71 11.87 -2.03
CA ARG A 42 5.44 11.59 -0.79
C ARG A 42 4.69 12.13 0.43
N GLY A 43 4.63 11.32 1.49
CA GLY A 43 3.96 11.66 2.75
C GLY A 43 2.43 11.55 2.70
N ASN A 44 1.85 11.14 1.57
CA ASN A 44 0.41 10.97 1.43
C ASN A 44 -0.04 9.52 1.68
N VAL A 45 -1.25 9.42 2.22
CA VAL A 45 -1.97 8.16 2.39
C VAL A 45 -3.11 8.10 1.37
N ILE A 46 -3.10 7.06 0.54
CA ILE A 46 -4.20 6.76 -0.38
C ILE A 46 -4.92 5.52 0.11
N SER A 47 -6.22 5.61 0.36
CA SER A 47 -7.05 4.42 0.58
C SER A 47 -7.77 4.00 -0.69
N ILE A 48 -7.72 2.70 -1.00
CA ILE A 48 -8.44 2.09 -2.11
C ILE A 48 -9.56 1.26 -1.52
N ILE A 49 -10.80 1.62 -1.84
CA ILE A 49 -12.03 0.99 -1.36
C ILE A 49 -12.82 0.40 -2.54
N GLY A 50 -13.77 -0.47 -2.26
CA GLY A 50 -14.65 -1.06 -3.28
C GLY A 50 -15.04 -2.51 -2.95
N PRO A 51 -15.98 -3.08 -3.68
CA PRO A 51 -16.47 -4.44 -3.45
C PRO A 51 -15.37 -5.49 -3.66
N SER A 52 -15.56 -6.69 -3.10
CA SER A 52 -14.68 -7.84 -3.38
C SER A 52 -14.69 -8.15 -4.88
N GLY A 53 -13.52 -8.50 -5.43
CA GLY A 53 -13.38 -8.76 -6.87
C GLY A 53 -13.24 -7.51 -7.76
N SER A 54 -13.21 -6.28 -7.22
CA SER A 54 -13.05 -5.07 -8.03
C SER A 54 -11.62 -4.80 -8.54
N GLY A 55 -10.64 -5.66 -8.23
CA GLY A 55 -9.27 -5.56 -8.71
C GLY A 55 -8.28 -4.90 -7.75
N LYS A 56 -8.68 -4.47 -6.55
CA LYS A 56 -7.82 -3.73 -5.59
C LYS A 56 -6.51 -4.45 -5.23
N SER A 57 -6.59 -5.71 -4.80
CA SER A 57 -5.40 -6.51 -4.48
C SER A 57 -4.56 -6.81 -5.71
N THR A 58 -5.19 -7.00 -6.87
CA THR A 58 -4.47 -7.17 -8.15
C THR A 58 -3.69 -5.91 -8.51
N LEU A 59 -4.27 -4.72 -8.31
CA LEU A 59 -3.59 -3.45 -8.51
C LEU A 59 -2.36 -3.34 -7.61
N LEU A 60 -2.48 -3.63 -6.30
CA LEU A 60 -1.34 -3.64 -5.39
C LEU A 60 -0.26 -4.64 -5.82
N ARG A 61 -0.65 -5.85 -6.21
CA ARG A 61 0.28 -6.88 -6.66
C ARG A 61 1.01 -6.49 -7.95
N CYS A 62 0.33 -5.86 -8.89
CA CYS A 62 0.99 -5.31 -10.08
C CYS A 62 1.96 -4.18 -9.72
N ALA A 63 1.55 -3.24 -8.85
CA ALA A 63 2.41 -2.15 -8.39
C ALA A 63 3.67 -2.67 -7.66
N THR A 64 3.59 -3.79 -6.96
CA THR A 64 4.70 -4.41 -6.21
C THR A 64 5.42 -5.53 -6.96
N PHE A 65 5.13 -5.72 -8.25
CA PHE A 65 5.73 -6.74 -9.13
C PHE A 65 5.55 -8.18 -8.62
N LEU A 66 4.51 -8.44 -7.83
CA LEU A 66 4.07 -9.79 -7.44
C LEU A 66 3.15 -10.40 -8.50
N GLU A 67 2.52 -9.56 -9.32
CA GLU A 67 1.73 -9.95 -10.48
C GLU A 67 2.20 -9.14 -11.69
N HIS A 68 2.28 -9.77 -12.85
CA HIS A 68 2.65 -9.09 -14.08
C HIS A 68 1.43 -8.38 -14.68
N ALA A 69 1.53 -7.06 -14.89
CA ALA A 69 0.56 -6.31 -15.68
C ALA A 69 0.70 -6.63 -17.16
N ASP A 70 -0.39 -6.56 -17.91
CA ASP A 70 -0.41 -6.88 -19.34
C ASP A 70 -0.21 -5.62 -20.21
N GLY A 71 -0.36 -4.42 -19.62
CA GLY A 71 -0.17 -3.15 -20.32
C GLY A 71 -0.11 -1.95 -19.37
N GLY A 72 0.21 -0.78 -19.92
CA GLY A 72 0.36 0.47 -19.18
C GLY A 72 1.76 0.69 -18.61
N ASP A 73 1.88 1.70 -17.74
CA ASP A 73 3.13 2.14 -17.16
C ASP A 73 3.10 2.10 -15.64
N ILE A 74 4.22 1.76 -15.01
CA ILE A 74 4.49 1.91 -13.58
C ILE A 74 5.81 2.65 -13.40
N LEU A 75 5.77 3.79 -12.72
CA LEU A 75 6.95 4.59 -12.42
C LEU A 75 7.12 4.72 -10.91
N TYR A 76 8.33 4.52 -10.43
CA TYR A 76 8.76 4.88 -9.09
C TYR A 76 9.74 6.05 -9.17
N ASP A 77 9.37 7.18 -8.54
CA ASP A 77 10.17 8.41 -8.54
C ASP A 77 10.61 8.84 -9.96
N GLY A 78 9.66 8.78 -10.89
CA GLY A 78 9.87 9.12 -12.30
C GLY A 78 10.62 8.07 -13.13
N GLN A 79 11.09 6.97 -12.54
CA GLN A 79 11.79 5.89 -13.25
C GLN A 79 10.82 4.78 -13.63
N TYR A 80 10.85 4.35 -14.88
CA TYR A 80 9.97 3.28 -15.37
C TYR A 80 10.40 1.92 -14.83
N ALA A 81 9.53 1.27 -14.09
CA ALA A 81 9.61 -0.14 -13.76
C ALA A 81 8.84 -1.00 -14.77
N LEU A 82 7.76 -0.44 -15.33
CA LEU A 82 6.99 -0.95 -16.46
C LEU A 82 6.76 0.21 -17.42
N LYS A 83 7.03 0.01 -18.71
CA LYS A 83 6.77 0.98 -19.77
C LYS A 83 6.10 0.32 -20.96
N ASP A 84 4.93 0.80 -21.35
CA ASP A 84 4.13 0.25 -22.46
C ASP A 84 3.96 -1.30 -22.37
N GLY A 85 3.73 -1.83 -21.15
CA GLY A 85 3.62 -3.26 -20.90
C GLY A 85 4.94 -4.04 -20.84
N VAL A 86 6.09 -3.39 -21.01
CA VAL A 86 7.41 -4.02 -20.96
C VAL A 86 8.10 -3.69 -19.64
N TYR A 87 8.43 -4.73 -18.87
CA TYR A 87 9.12 -4.57 -17.59
C TYR A 87 10.60 -4.24 -17.77
N ALA A 88 11.12 -3.42 -16.88
CA ALA A 88 12.54 -3.19 -16.71
C ALA A 88 13.30 -4.51 -16.45
N SER A 89 14.62 -4.51 -16.59
CA SER A 89 15.44 -5.69 -16.33
C SER A 89 15.26 -6.21 -14.90
N LYS A 90 15.51 -7.51 -14.69
CA LYS A 90 15.45 -8.14 -13.35
C LYS A 90 16.31 -7.40 -12.31
N ALA A 91 17.48 -6.88 -12.73
CA ALA A 91 18.38 -6.13 -11.85
C ALA A 91 17.75 -4.79 -11.42
N GLU A 92 17.10 -4.08 -12.34
CA GLU A 92 16.39 -2.83 -12.04
C GLU A 92 15.16 -3.07 -11.19
N LEU A 93 14.35 -4.10 -11.49
CA LEU A 93 13.20 -4.48 -10.66
C LEU A 93 13.61 -4.83 -9.23
N ASN A 94 14.77 -5.46 -9.02
CA ASN A 94 15.27 -5.72 -7.67
C ASN A 94 15.61 -4.41 -6.92
N ARG A 95 16.09 -3.37 -7.61
CA ARG A 95 16.28 -2.04 -7.00
C ARG A 95 14.96 -1.38 -6.62
N PHE A 96 13.92 -1.49 -7.45
CA PHE A 96 12.60 -0.99 -7.09
C PHE A 96 12.01 -1.71 -5.88
N ARG A 97 12.23 -3.04 -5.74
CA ARG A 97 11.73 -3.84 -4.60
C ARG A 97 12.25 -3.39 -3.24
N THR A 98 13.40 -2.73 -3.17
CA THR A 98 13.91 -2.17 -1.92
C THR A 98 13.27 -0.85 -1.53
N ARG A 99 12.52 -0.20 -2.44
CA ARG A 99 11.89 1.09 -2.20
C ARG A 99 10.51 1.00 -1.56
N PHE A 100 9.89 -0.18 -1.54
CA PHE A 100 8.57 -0.36 -0.97
C PHE A 100 8.51 -1.53 0.00
N GLY A 101 7.65 -1.41 1.01
CA GLY A 101 7.24 -2.51 1.87
C GLY A 101 5.82 -2.95 1.53
N LEU A 102 5.53 -4.25 1.68
CA LEU A 102 4.20 -4.82 1.48
C LEU A 102 3.76 -5.60 2.70
N VAL A 103 2.55 -5.29 3.18
CA VAL A 103 1.87 -5.96 4.27
C VAL A 103 0.65 -6.69 3.72
N PHE A 104 0.63 -7.99 3.87
CA PHE A 104 -0.42 -8.86 3.35
C PHE A 104 -1.58 -9.05 4.33
N GLN A 105 -2.72 -9.45 3.82
CA GLN A 105 -3.90 -9.81 4.59
C GLN A 105 -3.63 -10.96 5.60
N ASN A 106 -2.90 -11.99 5.19
CA ASN A 106 -2.62 -13.20 5.96
C ASN A 106 -1.24 -13.18 6.65
N PHE A 107 -0.74 -12.01 7.04
CA PHE A 107 0.55 -11.78 7.71
C PHE A 107 1.77 -12.29 6.95
N ASN A 108 1.72 -13.48 6.35
CA ASN A 108 2.76 -14.14 5.56
C ASN A 108 4.13 -14.16 6.28
N LEU A 109 4.12 -14.40 7.59
CA LEU A 109 5.35 -14.59 8.35
C LEU A 109 5.97 -15.95 8.02
N PHE A 110 7.30 -16.00 8.05
CA PHE A 110 8.02 -17.26 7.95
C PHE A 110 7.83 -18.05 9.24
N PRO A 111 7.11 -19.19 9.23
CA PRO A 111 6.73 -19.89 10.45
C PRO A 111 7.92 -20.48 11.22
N HIS A 112 9.02 -20.76 10.51
CA HIS A 112 10.26 -21.32 11.10
C HIS A 112 11.25 -20.26 11.59
N TYR A 113 10.94 -18.96 11.41
CA TYR A 113 11.77 -17.85 11.85
C TYR A 113 11.18 -17.25 13.12
N SER A 114 12.06 -16.87 14.05
CA SER A 114 11.66 -16.02 15.17
C SER A 114 11.16 -14.67 14.66
N VAL A 115 10.51 -13.92 15.54
CA VAL A 115 10.09 -12.54 15.26
C VAL A 115 11.27 -11.69 14.80
N MET A 116 12.38 -11.73 15.54
CA MET A 116 13.60 -11.00 15.17
C MET A 116 14.05 -11.36 13.75
N ARG A 117 14.12 -12.66 13.44
CA ARG A 117 14.58 -13.11 12.12
C ARG A 117 13.59 -12.75 11.01
N ASN A 118 12.28 -12.81 11.25
CA ASN A 118 11.27 -12.34 10.29
C ASN A 118 11.47 -10.89 9.91
N ILE A 119 11.89 -10.02 10.84
CA ILE A 119 12.10 -8.59 10.61
C ILE A 119 13.47 -8.35 9.96
N SER A 120 14.51 -9.02 10.39
CA SER A 120 15.90 -8.72 10.03
C SER A 120 16.42 -9.43 8.78
N GLU A 121 15.79 -10.52 8.34
CA GLU A 121 16.34 -11.36 7.25
C GLU A 121 16.50 -10.59 5.92
N ALA A 122 15.48 -9.83 5.51
CA ALA A 122 15.52 -9.15 4.22
C ALA A 122 16.62 -8.06 4.15
N PRO A 123 16.75 -7.14 5.11
CA PRO A 123 17.85 -6.18 5.10
C PRO A 123 19.24 -6.83 5.09
N ILE A 124 19.42 -7.92 5.88
CA ILE A 124 20.69 -8.66 5.91
C ILE A 124 20.99 -9.29 4.55
N LEU A 125 20.00 -9.87 3.88
CA LEU A 125 20.16 -10.43 2.54
C LEU A 125 20.46 -9.37 1.48
N HIS A 126 20.07 -8.12 1.72
CA HIS A 126 20.44 -6.97 0.90
C HIS A 126 21.84 -6.42 1.20
N GLY A 127 22.59 -7.04 2.13
CA GLY A 127 23.97 -6.70 2.45
C GLY A 127 24.13 -5.65 3.55
N GLU A 128 23.07 -5.32 4.29
CA GLU A 128 23.17 -4.39 5.42
C GLU A 128 23.90 -5.02 6.62
N ASN A 129 24.51 -4.17 7.45
CA ASN A 129 25.23 -4.62 8.65
C ASN A 129 24.25 -5.28 9.64
N ARG A 130 24.61 -6.47 10.12
CA ARG A 130 23.73 -7.29 11.00
C ARG A 130 23.41 -6.60 12.33
N GLU A 131 24.35 -5.88 12.91
CA GLU A 131 24.14 -5.22 14.20
C GLU A 131 23.20 -4.01 14.05
N GLU A 132 23.41 -3.18 13.03
CA GLU A 132 22.53 -2.05 12.71
C GLU A 132 21.11 -2.51 12.40
N VAL A 133 20.96 -3.60 11.64
CA VAL A 133 19.65 -4.22 11.34
C VAL A 133 18.99 -4.73 12.61
N ARG A 134 19.75 -5.34 13.53
CA ARG A 134 19.23 -5.82 14.80
C ARG A 134 18.74 -4.68 15.69
N GLU A 135 19.51 -3.62 15.81
CA GLU A 135 19.11 -2.42 16.57
C GLU A 135 17.83 -1.81 15.99
N ARG A 136 17.76 -1.65 14.67
CA ARG A 136 16.56 -1.18 13.95
C ARG A 136 15.37 -2.10 14.21
N ALA A 137 15.54 -3.41 14.16
CA ALA A 137 14.49 -4.37 14.44
C ALA A 137 13.97 -4.26 15.86
N MET A 138 14.85 -4.06 16.86
CA MET A 138 14.46 -3.82 18.26
C MET A 138 13.65 -2.52 18.40
N MET A 139 14.07 -1.43 17.74
CA MET A 139 13.31 -0.18 17.73
C MET A 139 11.92 -0.35 17.10
N LEU A 140 11.83 -1.10 16.00
CA LEU A 140 10.56 -1.41 15.35
C LEU A 140 9.66 -2.26 16.25
N LEU A 141 10.20 -3.27 16.94
CA LEU A 141 9.44 -4.07 17.90
C LEU A 141 8.87 -3.21 19.03
N LYS A 142 9.65 -2.28 19.55
CA LYS A 142 9.20 -1.31 20.56
C LYS A 142 8.08 -0.42 20.00
N LYS A 143 8.24 0.13 18.78
CA LYS A 143 7.21 0.92 18.10
C LYS A 143 5.91 0.14 17.88
N MET A 144 6.00 -1.17 17.65
CA MET A 144 4.86 -2.07 17.48
C MET A 144 4.25 -2.56 18.82
N GLY A 145 4.83 -2.20 19.99
CA GLY A 145 4.41 -2.73 21.29
C GLY A 145 4.61 -4.24 21.41
N LEU A 146 5.74 -4.74 20.91
CA LEU A 146 6.13 -6.16 20.89
C LEU A 146 7.45 -6.41 21.61
N GLU A 147 7.81 -5.55 22.56
CA GLU A 147 9.00 -5.73 23.41
C GLU A 147 8.95 -7.07 24.11
N GLY A 148 10.08 -7.79 24.17
CA GLY A 148 10.20 -9.12 24.76
C GLY A 148 9.64 -10.27 23.90
N LYS A 149 9.24 -9.99 22.64
CA LYS A 149 8.74 -11.01 21.69
C LYS A 149 9.75 -11.36 20.60
N GLU A 150 10.96 -10.83 20.65
CA GLU A 150 12.00 -11.00 19.62
C GLU A 150 12.35 -12.46 19.33
N ASN A 151 12.31 -13.32 20.35
CA ASN A 151 12.61 -14.75 20.23
C ASN A 151 11.36 -15.64 20.03
N ALA A 152 10.15 -15.06 20.09
CA ALA A 152 8.92 -15.79 19.84
C ALA A 152 8.79 -16.21 18.38
N TYR A 153 8.03 -17.26 18.10
CA TYR A 153 7.69 -17.73 16.78
C TYR A 153 6.25 -17.33 16.43
N PRO A 154 5.87 -17.25 15.13
CA PRO A 154 4.52 -16.86 14.71
C PRO A 154 3.40 -17.64 15.41
N CYS A 155 3.55 -18.95 15.63
CA CYS A 155 2.55 -19.77 16.33
C CYS A 155 2.33 -19.39 17.80
N GLN A 156 3.21 -18.61 18.41
CA GLN A 156 3.14 -18.14 19.79
C GLN A 156 2.53 -16.73 19.90
N LEU A 157 2.07 -16.15 18.77
CA LEU A 157 1.57 -14.80 18.67
C LEU A 157 0.07 -14.78 18.32
N SER A 158 -0.66 -13.84 18.89
CA SER A 158 -2.02 -13.55 18.42
C SER A 158 -2.01 -12.98 16.99
N GLY A 159 -3.14 -13.05 16.26
CA GLY A 159 -3.25 -12.50 14.91
C GLY A 159 -2.82 -11.04 14.82
N GLY A 160 -3.26 -10.20 15.76
CA GLY A 160 -2.86 -8.79 15.82
C GLY A 160 -1.37 -8.59 16.12
N GLN A 161 -0.73 -9.49 16.89
CA GLN A 161 0.72 -9.48 17.09
C GLN A 161 1.44 -9.89 15.81
N GLN A 162 0.99 -10.94 15.12
CA GLN A 162 1.55 -11.37 13.83
C GLN A 162 1.48 -10.26 12.79
N GLN A 163 0.36 -9.55 12.71
CA GLN A 163 0.20 -8.42 11.78
C GLN A 163 1.17 -7.28 12.11
N ARG A 164 1.36 -6.96 13.38
CA ARG A 164 2.34 -5.94 13.78
C ARG A 164 3.78 -6.36 13.50
N VAL A 165 4.10 -7.65 13.59
CA VAL A 165 5.40 -8.18 13.12
C VAL A 165 5.54 -8.03 11.60
N ALA A 166 4.47 -8.30 10.83
CA ALA A 166 4.48 -8.12 9.37
C ALA A 166 4.69 -6.64 8.98
N ILE A 167 4.09 -5.70 9.73
CA ILE A 167 4.33 -4.26 9.55
C ILE A 167 5.79 -3.91 9.88
N ALA A 168 6.32 -4.39 11.02
CA ALA A 168 7.73 -4.17 11.40
C ALA A 168 8.70 -4.72 10.34
N ARG A 169 8.41 -5.91 9.79
CA ARG A 169 9.19 -6.50 8.69
C ARG A 169 9.18 -5.62 7.44
N ALA A 170 8.01 -5.09 7.06
CA ALA A 170 7.89 -4.21 5.91
C ALA A 170 8.63 -2.88 6.10
N LEU A 171 8.70 -2.37 7.34
CA LEU A 171 9.45 -1.16 7.69
C LEU A 171 10.96 -1.38 7.78
N ALA A 172 11.41 -2.60 8.06
CA ALA A 172 12.82 -2.90 8.33
C ALA A 172 13.76 -2.61 7.16
N ILE A 173 13.26 -2.63 5.92
CA ILE A 173 14.02 -2.28 4.71
C ILE A 173 14.08 -0.77 4.44
N ASN A 174 13.60 0.07 5.38
CA ASN A 174 13.49 1.54 5.23
C ASN A 174 12.77 1.97 3.93
N PRO A 175 11.53 1.49 3.68
CA PRO A 175 10.84 1.75 2.44
C PRO A 175 10.42 3.22 2.31
N GLU A 176 10.35 3.70 1.06
CA GLU A 176 9.83 5.03 0.74
C GLU A 176 8.29 5.05 0.67
N ILE A 177 7.67 3.88 0.42
CA ILE A 177 6.22 3.69 0.36
C ILE A 177 5.83 2.33 0.95
N LEU A 178 4.73 2.29 1.70
CA LEU A 178 4.14 1.05 2.21
C LEU A 178 2.83 0.75 1.51
N PHE A 179 2.67 -0.51 1.12
CA PHE A 179 1.43 -1.06 0.61
C PHE A 179 0.79 -1.96 1.66
N PHE A 180 -0.52 -1.81 1.88
CA PHE A 180 -1.32 -2.64 2.76
C PHE A 180 -2.45 -3.28 1.98
N ASP A 181 -2.46 -4.61 1.90
CA ASP A 181 -3.54 -5.37 1.26
C ASP A 181 -4.48 -5.93 2.34
N GLU A 182 -5.53 -5.20 2.65
CA GLU A 182 -6.56 -5.55 3.65
C GLU A 182 -5.97 -5.97 5.02
N PRO A 183 -5.19 -5.11 5.68
CA PRO A 183 -4.34 -5.49 6.82
C PRO A 183 -5.10 -5.94 8.07
N THR A 184 -6.42 -5.80 8.11
CA THR A 184 -7.25 -6.16 9.27
C THR A 184 -8.23 -7.28 8.99
N ARG A 185 -8.36 -7.74 7.73
CA ARG A 185 -9.42 -8.69 7.32
C ARG A 185 -9.33 -10.05 8.03
N ALA A 186 -8.14 -10.49 8.40
CA ALA A 186 -7.91 -11.76 9.08
C ALA A 186 -7.92 -11.63 10.61
N LEU A 187 -8.39 -10.49 11.15
CA LEU A 187 -8.37 -10.18 12.58
C LEU A 187 -9.78 -10.08 13.16
N ASP A 188 -9.90 -10.45 14.43
CA ASP A 188 -11.09 -10.17 15.23
C ASP A 188 -11.26 -8.66 15.43
N PRO A 189 -12.50 -8.15 15.65
CA PRO A 189 -12.77 -6.72 15.78
C PRO A 189 -11.94 -6.03 16.87
N GLU A 190 -11.67 -6.70 18.00
CA GLU A 190 -10.85 -6.16 19.09
C GLU A 190 -9.38 -5.94 18.67
N LEU A 191 -8.83 -6.85 17.86
CA LEU A 191 -7.45 -6.77 17.37
C LEU A 191 -7.32 -5.79 16.19
N THR A 192 -8.39 -5.60 15.42
CA THR A 192 -8.46 -4.63 14.32
C THR A 192 -8.09 -3.23 14.78
N GLY A 193 -8.69 -2.73 15.87
CA GLY A 193 -8.43 -1.41 16.42
C GLY A 193 -6.95 -1.17 16.75
N VAL A 194 -6.25 -2.18 17.27
CA VAL A 194 -4.84 -2.09 17.63
C VAL A 194 -3.96 -1.93 16.38
N VAL A 195 -4.23 -2.69 15.32
CA VAL A 195 -3.49 -2.60 14.05
C VAL A 195 -3.76 -1.28 13.35
N LEU A 196 -5.01 -0.84 13.28
CA LEU A 196 -5.37 0.45 12.69
C LEU A 196 -4.72 1.64 13.41
N LYS A 197 -4.56 1.55 14.74
CA LYS A 197 -3.82 2.57 15.52
C LYS A 197 -2.36 2.66 15.08
N VAL A 198 -1.71 1.53 14.83
CA VAL A 198 -0.31 1.51 14.32
C VAL A 198 -0.24 2.16 12.94
N ILE A 199 -1.16 1.81 12.02
CA ILE A 199 -1.15 2.39 10.67
C ILE A 199 -1.45 3.90 10.72
N ARG A 200 -2.34 4.35 11.62
CA ARG A 200 -2.59 5.78 11.86
C ARG A 200 -1.33 6.50 12.33
N GLN A 201 -0.58 5.92 13.27
CA GLN A 201 0.69 6.51 13.73
C GLN A 201 1.70 6.65 12.58
N LEU A 202 1.77 5.66 11.67
CA LEU A 202 2.62 5.77 10.48
C LEU A 202 2.16 6.90 9.54
N ALA A 203 0.86 7.16 9.43
CA ALA A 203 0.33 8.30 8.68
C ALA A 203 0.72 9.64 9.30
N GLU A 204 0.63 9.75 10.63
CA GLU A 204 1.08 10.92 11.39
C GLU A 204 2.58 11.18 11.22
N ASP A 205 3.38 10.10 11.17
CA ASP A 205 4.82 10.14 10.90
C ASP A 205 5.14 10.43 9.42
N LYS A 206 4.14 10.79 8.60
CA LYS A 206 4.28 11.11 7.17
C LYS A 206 4.83 9.97 6.30
N MET A 207 4.62 8.72 6.71
CA MET A 207 4.89 7.56 5.85
C MET A 207 3.95 7.60 4.64
N THR A 208 4.52 7.47 3.45
CA THR A 208 3.72 7.33 2.22
C THR A 208 3.07 5.96 2.19
N MET A 209 1.76 5.89 1.99
CA MET A 209 1.05 4.61 2.07
C MET A 209 -0.05 4.48 1.00
N VAL A 210 -0.22 3.26 0.51
CA VAL A 210 -1.41 2.82 -0.24
C VAL A 210 -2.08 1.70 0.55
N VAL A 211 -3.32 1.92 0.98
CA VAL A 211 -4.04 1.01 1.86
C VAL A 211 -5.31 0.52 1.19
N VAL A 212 -5.37 -0.75 0.80
CA VAL A 212 -6.63 -1.42 0.45
C VAL A 212 -7.33 -1.80 1.74
N THR A 213 -8.54 -1.34 1.95
CA THR A 213 -9.26 -1.56 3.21
C THR A 213 -10.77 -1.58 3.03
N HIS A 214 -11.45 -2.29 3.92
CA HIS A 214 -12.90 -2.27 4.13
C HIS A 214 -13.30 -1.44 5.36
N GLU A 215 -12.33 -0.87 6.08
CA GLU A 215 -12.54 -0.04 7.26
C GLU A 215 -12.82 1.40 6.86
N MET A 216 -14.08 1.71 6.52
CA MET A 216 -14.46 3.04 6.00
C MET A 216 -14.18 4.18 6.97
N PRO A 217 -14.44 4.06 8.31
CA PRO A 217 -14.10 5.10 9.26
C PRO A 217 -12.59 5.38 9.33
N PHE A 218 -11.77 4.33 9.21
CA PHE A 218 -10.33 4.46 9.16
C PHE A 218 -9.88 5.17 7.88
N ALA A 219 -10.34 4.69 6.70
CA ALA A 219 -10.01 5.31 5.41
C ALA A 219 -10.36 6.81 5.40
N ARG A 220 -11.54 7.17 5.92
CA ARG A 220 -11.97 8.59 6.03
C ARG A 220 -11.05 9.41 6.92
N ALA A 221 -10.59 8.84 8.04
CA ALA A 221 -9.83 9.57 9.06
C ALA A 221 -8.34 9.77 8.72
N VAL A 222 -7.73 8.88 7.91
CA VAL A 222 -6.28 8.88 7.72
C VAL A 222 -5.84 9.25 6.31
N SER A 223 -6.73 9.15 5.31
CA SER A 223 -6.34 9.32 3.91
C SER A 223 -6.29 10.77 3.49
N ASN A 224 -5.34 11.10 2.63
CA ASN A 224 -5.33 12.35 1.87
C ASN A 224 -6.21 12.24 0.63
N ARG A 225 -6.33 11.03 0.06
CA ARG A 225 -7.18 10.73 -1.08
C ARG A 225 -7.77 9.33 -0.95
N VAL A 226 -9.03 9.19 -1.35
CA VAL A 226 -9.74 7.91 -1.44
C VAL A 226 -10.00 7.60 -2.91
N ILE A 227 -9.80 6.35 -3.29
CA ILE A 227 -10.08 5.81 -4.62
C ILE A 227 -11.13 4.72 -4.47
N PHE A 228 -12.28 4.89 -5.09
CA PHE A 228 -13.31 3.86 -5.18
C PHE A 228 -13.16 3.09 -6.49
N MET A 229 -12.92 1.78 -6.39
CA MET A 229 -12.81 0.86 -7.53
C MET A 229 -14.00 -0.07 -7.61
N ASP A 230 -14.54 -0.25 -8.81
CA ASP A 230 -15.53 -1.28 -9.11
C ASP A 230 -15.38 -1.79 -10.55
N GLY A 231 -15.61 -3.08 -10.77
CA GLY A 231 -15.56 -3.71 -12.10
C GLY A 231 -14.23 -3.53 -12.86
N GLY A 232 -13.12 -3.34 -12.14
CA GLY A 232 -11.77 -3.18 -12.72
C GLY A 232 -11.42 -1.77 -13.16
N VAL A 233 -12.21 -0.76 -12.79
CA VAL A 233 -11.95 0.66 -13.09
C VAL A 233 -11.98 1.53 -11.83
N ILE A 234 -11.35 2.68 -11.86
CA ILE A 234 -11.56 3.73 -10.86
C ILE A 234 -12.87 4.43 -11.22
N VAL A 235 -13.88 4.30 -10.36
CA VAL A 235 -15.20 4.91 -10.55
C VAL A 235 -15.21 6.34 -10.04
N GLU A 236 -14.58 6.57 -8.88
CA GLU A 236 -14.50 7.87 -8.25
C GLU A 236 -13.25 7.99 -7.41
N GLN A 237 -12.66 9.17 -7.35
CA GLN A 237 -11.55 9.48 -6.46
C GLN A 237 -11.59 10.95 -6.05
N GLY A 238 -11.14 11.23 -4.84
CA GLY A 238 -11.14 12.59 -4.31
C GLY A 238 -10.70 12.66 -2.85
N HIS A 239 -10.87 13.82 -2.25
CA HIS A 239 -10.68 13.99 -0.80
C HIS A 239 -11.68 13.10 -0.04
N PRO A 240 -11.32 12.54 1.14
CA PRO A 240 -12.22 11.68 1.91
C PRO A 240 -13.61 12.30 2.14
N GLU A 241 -13.68 13.58 2.47
CA GLU A 241 -14.98 14.25 2.71
C GLU A 241 -15.85 14.35 1.45
N GLU A 242 -15.27 14.39 0.27
CA GLU A 242 -15.99 14.37 -1.00
C GLU A 242 -16.53 12.97 -1.29
N VAL A 243 -15.65 11.96 -1.25
CA VAL A 243 -16.03 10.57 -1.61
C VAL A 243 -16.98 9.95 -0.60
N PHE A 244 -16.79 10.19 0.72
CA PHE A 244 -17.65 9.63 1.77
C PHE A 244 -18.87 10.50 2.09
N GLY A 245 -18.74 11.82 2.00
CA GLY A 245 -19.80 12.77 2.40
C GLY A 245 -20.74 13.17 1.27
N ASN A 246 -20.21 13.37 0.07
CA ASN A 246 -20.97 13.83 -1.10
C ASN A 246 -20.51 13.16 -2.40
N PRO A 247 -20.59 11.82 -2.49
CA PRO A 247 -20.15 11.10 -3.68
C PRO A 247 -20.95 11.53 -4.92
N THR A 248 -20.23 11.78 -6.03
CA THR A 248 -20.81 12.24 -7.30
C THR A 248 -21.35 11.07 -8.14
N GLN A 249 -20.70 9.90 -8.01
CA GLN A 249 -21.08 8.71 -8.77
C GLN A 249 -22.17 7.91 -8.07
N GLU A 250 -23.21 7.51 -8.81
CA GLU A 250 -24.31 6.71 -8.24
C GLU A 250 -23.80 5.37 -7.69
N ARG A 251 -22.82 4.77 -8.35
CA ARG A 251 -22.23 3.49 -7.91
C ARG A 251 -21.50 3.63 -6.58
N THR A 252 -20.81 4.74 -6.35
CA THR A 252 -20.18 5.07 -5.06
C THR A 252 -21.23 5.23 -3.97
N ARG A 253 -22.31 5.95 -4.24
CA ARG A 253 -23.43 6.12 -3.29
C ARG A 253 -24.04 4.78 -2.88
N GLN A 254 -24.31 3.90 -3.85
CA GLN A 254 -24.85 2.56 -3.57
C GLN A 254 -23.91 1.72 -2.72
N PHE A 255 -22.61 1.75 -3.01
CA PHE A 255 -21.62 1.04 -2.21
C PHE A 255 -21.56 1.53 -0.77
N LEU A 256 -21.50 2.84 -0.57
CA LEU A 256 -21.36 3.45 0.77
C LEU A 256 -22.60 3.29 1.63
N ARG A 257 -23.83 3.23 1.08
CA ARG A 257 -25.05 2.96 1.85
C ARG A 257 -24.98 1.65 2.64
N ASN A 258 -24.28 0.64 2.13
CA ASN A 258 -24.11 -0.63 2.81
C ASN A 258 -23.18 -0.57 4.05
N TYR A 259 -22.46 0.53 4.24
CA TYR A 259 -21.55 0.76 5.37
C TYR A 259 -22.01 1.86 6.33
N GLN A 260 -23.18 2.46 6.09
CA GLN A 260 -23.78 3.47 6.96
C GLN A 260 -24.82 2.86 7.92
N GLN A 261 -25.03 1.55 7.87
CA GLN A 261 -25.82 0.77 8.82
C GLN A 261 -24.90 0.14 9.85
#